data_52272766c3dc1eb576ede69c2f784915
#
_entry.id   52272766c3dc1eb576ede69c2f784915
#
_cell.length_a   1.000
_cell.length_b   1.000
_cell.length_c   1.000
_cell.angle_alpha   90.00
_cell.angle_beta   90.00
_cell.angle_gamma   90.00
#
_symmetry.space_group_name_H-M   'P 1'
#
loop_
_entity.id
_entity.type
_entity.pdbx_description
1 polymer ?
#
loop_
_entity_poly.entity_id
_entity_poly.type
_entity_poly.pdbx_seq_one_letter_code
_entity_poly.pdbx_strand_id
1 'polypeptide(L)'
;MVDSQPHPDSYYFASANRQTDYPEFSGTESCDVCVIGGGVTGLSSALHLSERGYRVILLEGNQIGWGASGRNGGQSIFGYSCEMSKIRSLVGVAWMTPKNYGTSPSSPSN
;
A
#
# COMPACT_ATOMS: atom_id res chain seq x y z
N MET A 1 -17.38 -19.54 3.53
CA MET A 1 -17.88 -18.26 3.01
C MET A 1 -17.33 -17.17 3.91
N VAL A 2 -16.48 -16.33 3.45
CA VAL A 2 -16.14 -15.09 4.16
C VAL A 2 -17.28 -14.14 3.85
N ASP A 3 -18.08 -13.81 4.87
CA ASP A 3 -19.18 -12.88 4.73
C ASP A 3 -18.57 -11.50 4.38
N SER A 4 -18.77 -11.04 3.16
CA SER A 4 -18.20 -9.76 2.72
C SER A 4 -18.85 -8.66 3.56
N GLN A 5 -18.04 -8.00 4.38
CA GLN A 5 -18.52 -6.91 5.21
C GLN A 5 -18.83 -5.69 4.34
N PRO A 6 -19.95 -5.01 4.53
CA PRO A 6 -20.24 -3.78 3.82
C PRO A 6 -19.13 -2.75 4.10
N HIS A 7 -18.90 -1.88 3.14
CA HIS A 7 -17.92 -0.80 3.31
C HIS A 7 -18.36 0.07 4.50
N PRO A 8 -17.46 0.38 5.45
CA PRO A 8 -17.81 1.24 6.57
C PRO A 8 -18.26 2.62 6.09
N ASP A 9 -19.23 3.21 6.78
CA ASP A 9 -19.65 4.58 6.53
C ASP A 9 -18.47 5.53 6.73
N SER A 10 -17.95 6.04 5.65
CA SER A 10 -16.86 7.02 5.67
C SER A 10 -17.06 8.05 4.58
N TYR A 11 -16.64 9.27 4.85
CA TYR A 11 -16.68 10.34 3.86
C TYR A 11 -15.96 9.95 2.56
N TYR A 12 -14.83 9.28 2.66
CA TYR A 12 -14.02 8.88 1.51
C TYR A 12 -14.74 7.85 0.62
N PHE A 13 -15.45 6.92 1.21
CA PHE A 13 -16.27 5.98 0.46
C PHE A 13 -17.47 6.68 -0.20
N ALA A 14 -18.18 7.52 0.57
CA ALA A 14 -19.34 8.24 0.07
C ALA A 14 -19.00 9.24 -1.05
N SER A 15 -17.80 9.80 -1.04
CA SER A 15 -17.32 10.76 -2.06
C SER A 15 -16.51 10.14 -3.17
N ALA A 16 -16.35 8.81 -3.20
CA ALA A 16 -15.58 8.13 -4.23
C ALA A 16 -16.23 8.29 -5.61
N ASN A 17 -15.46 8.74 -6.59
CA ASN A 17 -15.94 8.99 -7.95
C ASN A 17 -16.29 7.70 -8.70
N ARG A 18 -15.72 6.58 -8.31
CA ARG A 18 -15.89 5.29 -8.98
C ARG A 18 -15.86 4.17 -7.95
N GLN A 19 -16.91 3.41 -7.94
CA GLN A 19 -16.96 2.14 -7.20
C GLN A 19 -16.90 1.03 -8.26
N THR A 20 -15.90 0.17 -8.16
CA THR A 20 -15.74 -0.98 -9.03
C THR A 20 -16.11 -2.22 -8.24
N ASP A 21 -17.08 -2.95 -8.74
CA ASP A 21 -17.46 -4.23 -8.18
C ASP A 21 -16.82 -5.33 -9.02
N TYR A 22 -16.08 -6.20 -8.37
CA TYR A 22 -15.44 -7.36 -8.99
C TYR A 22 -16.17 -8.62 -8.54
N PRO A 23 -16.40 -9.59 -9.44
CA PRO A 23 -17.07 -10.83 -9.07
C PRO A 23 -16.23 -11.63 -8.06
N GLU A 24 -16.92 -12.39 -7.22
CA GLU A 24 -16.27 -13.35 -6.33
C GLU A 24 -15.47 -14.37 -7.15
N PHE A 25 -14.25 -14.62 -6.74
CA PHE A 25 -13.42 -15.63 -7.37
C PHE A 25 -13.92 -17.04 -7.00
N SER A 26 -14.17 -17.86 -8.01
CA SER A 26 -14.53 -19.26 -7.83
C SER A 26 -13.72 -20.13 -8.80
N GLY A 27 -13.33 -21.31 -8.34
CA GLY A 27 -12.58 -22.27 -9.14
C GLY A 27 -11.08 -22.23 -8.92
N THR A 28 -10.32 -22.60 -9.95
CA THR A 28 -8.86 -22.70 -9.92
C THR A 28 -8.28 -21.94 -11.10
N GLU A 29 -7.34 -21.08 -10.84
CA GLU A 29 -6.61 -20.30 -11.85
C GLU A 29 -5.10 -20.41 -11.61
N SER A 30 -4.32 -20.28 -12.71
CA SER A 30 -2.86 -20.22 -12.63
C SER A 30 -2.39 -18.80 -12.89
N CYS A 31 -1.36 -18.38 -12.17
CA CYS A 31 -0.70 -17.08 -12.35
C CYS A 31 0.78 -17.21 -12.01
N ASP A 32 1.55 -16.21 -12.42
CA ASP A 32 2.95 -16.09 -12.01
C ASP A 32 3.06 -15.55 -10.58
N VAL A 33 2.17 -14.62 -10.23
CA VAL A 33 2.13 -14.00 -8.91
C VAL A 33 0.69 -13.83 -8.43
N CYS A 34 0.42 -14.30 -7.23
CA CYS A 34 -0.83 -14.05 -6.52
C CYS A 34 -0.60 -13.02 -5.42
N VAL A 35 -1.30 -11.90 -5.50
CA VAL A 35 -1.27 -10.81 -4.50
C VAL A 35 -2.51 -10.92 -3.64
N ILE A 36 -2.34 -11.00 -2.34
CA ILE A 36 -3.44 -11.06 -1.36
C ILE A 36 -3.57 -9.71 -0.67
N GLY A 37 -4.74 -9.10 -0.83
CA GLY A 37 -5.10 -7.80 -0.26
C GLY A 37 -5.09 -6.67 -1.31
N GLY A 38 -6.25 -6.00 -1.43
CA GLY A 38 -6.52 -4.89 -2.37
C GLY A 38 -6.29 -3.51 -1.76
N GLY A 39 -5.35 -3.37 -0.83
CA GLY A 39 -4.89 -2.07 -0.33
C GLY A 39 -3.85 -1.43 -1.25
N VAL A 40 -3.34 -0.25 -0.88
CA VAL A 40 -2.37 0.51 -1.68
C VAL A 40 -1.12 -0.30 -2.03
N THR A 41 -0.61 -1.10 -1.10
CA THR A 41 0.57 -1.93 -1.33
C THR A 41 0.28 -3.05 -2.33
N GLY A 42 -0.82 -3.77 -2.15
CA GLY A 42 -1.20 -4.86 -3.06
C GLY A 42 -1.48 -4.36 -4.47
N LEU A 43 -2.24 -3.29 -4.61
CA LEU A 43 -2.53 -2.68 -5.91
C LEU A 43 -1.26 -2.18 -6.61
N SER A 44 -0.38 -1.49 -5.89
CA SER A 44 0.90 -1.01 -6.44
C SER A 44 1.77 -2.19 -6.89
N SER A 45 1.87 -3.23 -6.08
CA SER A 45 2.64 -4.43 -6.43
C SER A 45 2.07 -5.13 -7.65
N ALA A 46 0.75 -5.34 -7.70
CA ALA A 46 0.07 -5.97 -8.82
C ALA A 46 0.26 -5.17 -10.12
N LEU A 47 0.12 -3.85 -10.06
CA LEU A 47 0.32 -2.96 -11.20
C LEU A 47 1.73 -3.09 -11.76
N HIS A 48 2.76 -2.89 -10.92
CA HIS A 48 4.15 -2.93 -11.37
C HIS A 48 4.60 -4.30 -11.86
N LEU A 49 4.06 -5.38 -11.31
CA LEU A 49 4.32 -6.71 -11.81
C LEU A 49 3.65 -6.96 -13.17
N SER A 50 2.41 -6.49 -13.34
CA SER A 50 1.70 -6.57 -14.62
C SER A 50 2.40 -5.77 -15.73
N GLU A 51 2.90 -4.57 -15.42
CA GLU A 51 3.69 -3.75 -16.34
C GLU A 51 4.98 -4.44 -16.79
N ARG A 52 5.52 -5.35 -15.97
CA ARG A 52 6.69 -6.17 -16.31
C ARG A 52 6.35 -7.46 -17.05
N GLY A 53 5.07 -7.67 -17.38
CA GLY A 53 4.60 -8.81 -18.16
C GLY A 53 4.25 -10.05 -17.37
N TYR A 54 4.24 -10.01 -16.03
CA TYR A 54 3.78 -11.12 -15.21
C TYR A 54 2.25 -11.24 -15.26
N ARG A 55 1.75 -12.47 -15.29
CA ARG A 55 0.33 -12.76 -15.10
C ARG A 55 0.02 -12.68 -13.62
N VAL A 56 -0.63 -11.60 -13.20
CA VAL A 56 -0.91 -11.32 -11.78
C VAL A 56 -2.39 -11.54 -11.50
N ILE A 57 -2.68 -12.21 -10.39
CA ILE A 57 -4.03 -12.27 -9.80
C ILE A 57 -3.97 -11.56 -8.45
N LEU A 58 -4.88 -10.62 -8.23
CA LEU A 58 -5.06 -9.94 -6.94
C LEU A 58 -6.37 -10.41 -6.33
N LEU A 59 -6.29 -10.90 -5.10
CA LEU A 59 -7.45 -11.34 -4.31
C LEU A 59 -7.66 -10.39 -3.13
N GLU A 60 -8.89 -9.92 -2.96
CA GLU A 60 -9.31 -9.10 -1.83
C GLU A 60 -10.49 -9.78 -1.13
N GLY A 61 -10.50 -9.78 0.20
CA GLY A 61 -11.54 -10.42 0.99
C GLY A 61 -12.85 -9.63 1.07
N ASN A 62 -12.81 -8.35 0.73
CA ASN A 62 -13.97 -7.46 0.70
C ASN A 62 -14.00 -6.70 -0.63
N GLN A 63 -13.94 -5.38 -0.59
CA GLN A 63 -13.83 -4.51 -1.75
C GLN A 63 -12.44 -3.87 -1.81
N ILE A 64 -12.00 -3.53 -3.00
CA ILE A 64 -10.73 -2.83 -3.19
C ILE A 64 -10.72 -1.55 -2.34
N GLY A 65 -9.68 -1.39 -1.52
CA GLY A 65 -9.56 -0.24 -0.62
C GLY A 65 -10.46 -0.29 0.62
N TRP A 66 -11.12 -1.39 0.90
CA TRP A 66 -12.01 -1.52 2.07
C TRP A 66 -11.32 -1.19 3.39
N GLY A 67 -10.07 -1.53 3.54
CA GLY A 67 -9.26 -1.25 4.72
C GLY A 67 -8.82 0.21 4.85
N ALA A 68 -7.72 0.44 5.55
CA ALA A 68 -7.15 1.77 5.81
C ALA A 68 -6.81 2.54 4.52
N SER A 69 -6.50 1.85 3.44
CA SER A 69 -6.14 2.47 2.15
C SER A 69 -7.27 3.29 1.53
N GLY A 70 -8.53 2.94 1.76
CA GLY A 70 -9.69 3.71 1.27
C GLY A 70 -10.31 4.62 2.34
N ARG A 71 -9.70 4.74 3.51
CA ARG A 71 -10.22 5.50 4.66
C ARG A 71 -9.23 6.51 5.20
N ASN A 72 -8.38 7.06 4.35
CA ASN A 72 -7.40 8.08 4.73
C ASN A 72 -7.50 9.30 3.80
N GLY A 73 -6.98 10.42 4.24
CA GLY A 73 -7.01 11.68 3.48
C GLY A 73 -5.98 11.79 2.36
N GLY A 74 -5.28 10.71 2.00
CA GLY A 74 -4.25 10.71 0.96
C GLY A 74 -3.03 11.58 1.28
N GLN A 75 -2.81 11.88 2.55
CA GLN A 75 -1.72 12.74 2.97
C GLN A 75 -0.39 12.01 2.85
N SER A 76 0.54 12.62 2.10
CA SER A 76 1.94 12.22 2.07
C SER A 76 2.72 13.14 3.01
N ILE A 77 2.96 12.67 4.22
CA ILE A 77 3.67 13.44 5.24
C ILE A 77 5.06 12.88 5.47
N PHE A 78 6.01 13.77 5.71
CA PHE A 78 7.35 13.41 6.13
C PHE A 78 7.35 13.15 7.64
N GLY A 79 7.66 11.92 8.01
CA GLY A 79 7.83 11.57 9.42
C GLY A 79 7.29 10.19 9.80
N TYR A 80 7.72 9.76 10.96
CA TYR A 80 7.23 8.54 11.60
C TYR A 80 6.32 8.92 12.79
N SER A 81 5.55 7.97 13.28
CA SER A 81 4.70 8.15 14.46
C SER A 81 5.48 8.33 15.78
N CYS A 82 6.79 8.24 15.73
CA CYS A 82 7.68 8.45 16.87
C CYS A 82 8.98 9.16 16.45
N GLU A 83 9.69 9.72 17.43
CA GLU A 83 10.93 10.41 17.17
C GLU A 83 12.02 9.49 16.60
N MET A 84 12.87 10.05 15.75
CA MET A 84 13.98 9.35 15.10
C MET A 84 14.97 8.74 16.10
N SER A 85 15.17 9.39 17.24
CA SER A 85 15.97 8.90 18.37
C SER A 85 15.47 7.54 18.88
N LYS A 86 14.16 7.39 19.00
CA LYS A 86 13.53 6.13 19.43
C LYS A 86 13.69 5.04 18.38
N ILE A 87 13.56 5.37 17.10
CA ILE A 87 13.77 4.41 16.02
C ILE A 87 15.22 3.92 16.02
N ARG A 88 16.19 4.83 16.16
CA ARG A 88 17.63 4.49 16.27
C ARG A 88 17.91 3.55 17.43
N SER A 89 17.27 3.75 18.57
CA SER A 89 17.46 2.87 19.73
C SER A 89 16.90 1.46 19.54
N LEU A 90 15.86 1.32 18.72
CA LEU A 90 15.19 0.03 18.47
C LEU A 90 15.87 -0.79 17.38
N VAL A 91 16.31 -0.15 16.28
CA VAL A 91 16.83 -0.85 15.08
C VAL A 91 18.35 -0.77 14.95
N GLY A 92 19.02 0.00 15.77
CA GLY A 92 20.47 0.21 15.71
C GLY A 92 20.90 1.19 14.61
N VAL A 93 22.09 1.77 14.77
CA VAL A 93 22.59 2.85 13.88
C VAL A 93 22.96 2.32 12.48
N ALA A 94 23.22 1.03 12.35
CA ALA A 94 23.69 0.43 11.08
C ALA A 94 22.64 0.51 9.93
N TRP A 95 21.34 0.59 10.24
CA TRP A 95 20.26 0.71 9.26
C TRP A 95 20.01 2.13 8.77
N MET A 96 20.58 3.13 9.42
CA MET A 96 20.35 4.56 9.17
C MET A 96 21.58 5.26 8.61
N THR A 97 22.36 4.59 7.77
CA THR A 97 23.45 5.27 7.06
C THR A 97 22.88 6.23 6.01
N PRO A 98 23.50 7.41 5.82
CA PRO A 98 23.00 8.46 4.91
C PRO A 98 22.77 8.05 3.46
N LYS A 99 23.27 6.90 3.04
CA LYS A 99 23.06 6.36 1.69
C LYS A 99 21.61 6.01 1.37
N ASN A 100 20.74 5.86 2.37
CA ASN A 100 19.35 5.42 2.19
C ASN A 100 18.32 6.55 2.32
N TYR A 101 18.75 7.74 2.70
CA TYR A 101 17.91 8.93 2.70
C TYR A 101 18.63 9.99 1.86
N GLY A 102 18.07 10.28 0.69
CA GLY A 102 18.60 11.28 -0.22
C GLY A 102 18.72 12.66 0.44
N THR A 103 19.82 12.88 1.09
CA THR A 103 20.28 14.22 1.41
C THR A 103 21.14 14.68 0.23
N SER A 104 20.65 15.67 -0.49
CA SER A 104 21.48 16.42 -1.42
C SER A 104 22.77 16.85 -0.71
N PRO A 105 23.95 16.70 -1.32
CA PRO A 105 25.16 17.23 -0.73
C PRO A 105 25.01 18.76 -0.67
N SER A 106 25.10 19.31 0.54
CA SER A 106 25.24 20.75 0.72
C SER A 106 26.47 21.22 -0.07
N SER A 107 26.26 22.16 -0.98
CA SER A 107 27.33 22.84 -1.70
C SER A 107 28.37 23.43 -0.72
N PRO A 108 29.67 23.30 -1.00
CA PRO A 108 30.68 23.93 -0.18
C PRO A 108 30.55 25.46 -0.31
N SER A 109 30.38 26.12 0.82
CA SER A 109 30.53 27.58 0.87
C SER A 109 31.98 27.97 0.60
N ASN A 110 32.16 28.80 -0.41
CA ASN A 110 33.37 29.58 -0.59
C ASN A 110 33.56 30.56 0.57
#